data_ee32d035f60db3ad3e8534aeb23868b0
#
_entry.id   ee32d035f60db3ad3e8534aeb23868b0
#
_cell.length_a   1.000
_cell.length_b   1.000
_cell.length_c   1.000
_cell.angle_alpha   90.00
_cell.angle_beta   90.00
_cell.angle_gamma   90.00
#
_symmetry.space_group_name_H-M   'P 1'
#
loop_
_entity.id
_entity.type
_entity.pdbx_description
1 polymer ?
#
loop_
_entity_poly.entity_id
_entity_poly.type
_entity_poly.pdbx_seq_one_letter_code
_entity_poly.pdbx_strand_id
1 'polypeptide(L)'
;MIMKQKEVFQGVPGMLRPFKEYFEKNGLSAGDQIVYYGVPGTCTPFVELLGFAVRGMNLEQVFVPHVDEAKAQKLNLVPNIGMQAAGTVKIGRPKAVVVMGGLSMPNVPVTLEQVKSAVENHPDALLIGICFMNMFEKAGWLKAMEFDLLIDATISPVDVWK
;
A
#
# COMPACT_ATOMS: atom_id res chain seq x y z
N MET A 1 -6.92 -17.32 -1.03
CA MET A 1 -5.84 -16.96 -0.10
C MET A 1 -6.04 -17.70 1.21
N ILE A 2 -5.04 -18.46 1.63
CA ILE A 2 -5.03 -19.13 2.92
C ILE A 2 -4.33 -18.21 3.92
N MET A 3 -5.09 -17.59 4.81
CA MET A 3 -4.58 -16.77 5.88
C MET A 3 -4.00 -17.68 6.97
N LYS A 4 -2.70 -17.60 7.18
CA LYS A 4 -2.02 -18.45 8.17
C LYS A 4 -2.27 -18.02 9.61
N GLN A 5 -2.51 -16.74 9.85
CA GLN A 5 -2.75 -16.18 11.18
C GLN A 5 -3.46 -14.84 11.05
N LYS A 6 -4.46 -14.61 11.90
CA LYS A 6 -5.14 -13.34 12.01
C LYS A 6 -4.82 -12.71 13.37
N GLU A 7 -4.33 -11.48 13.35
CA GLU A 7 -4.16 -10.66 14.55
C GLU A 7 -5.09 -9.45 14.46
N VAL A 8 -5.52 -8.93 15.60
CA VAL A 8 -6.43 -7.78 15.66
C VAL A 8 -5.76 -6.67 16.48
N PHE A 9 -5.61 -5.51 15.86
CA PHE A 9 -5.07 -4.32 16.46
C PHE A 9 -6.11 -3.19 16.41
N GLN A 10 -5.85 -2.08 17.11
CA GLN A 10 -6.79 -0.97 17.23
C GLN A 10 -6.22 0.33 16.65
N GLY A 11 -7.09 1.05 15.94
CA GLY A 11 -6.83 2.41 15.47
C GLY A 11 -5.75 2.53 14.40
N VAL A 12 -5.34 3.76 14.14
CA VAL A 12 -4.31 4.07 13.15
C VAL A 12 -2.97 3.40 13.49
N PRO A 13 -2.49 3.40 14.75
CA PRO A 13 -1.26 2.67 15.07
C PRO A 13 -1.34 1.18 14.79
N GLY A 14 -2.52 0.58 14.93
CA GLY A 14 -2.77 -0.83 14.62
C GLY A 14 -2.67 -1.16 13.14
N MET A 15 -2.84 -0.18 12.26
CA MET A 15 -2.59 -0.30 10.82
C MET A 15 -1.11 -0.10 10.48
N LEU A 16 -0.48 0.93 11.06
CA LEU A 16 0.87 1.35 10.68
C LEU A 16 1.97 0.48 11.28
N ARG A 17 1.82 0.02 12.52
CA ARG A 17 2.84 -0.76 13.20
C ARG A 17 3.09 -2.13 12.54
N PRO A 18 2.07 -2.94 12.23
CA PRO A 18 2.29 -4.20 11.52
C PRO A 18 2.95 -4.01 10.16
N PHE A 19 2.63 -2.93 9.45
CA PHE A 19 3.24 -2.59 8.17
C PHE A 19 4.75 -2.38 8.30
N LYS A 20 5.15 -1.53 9.25
CA LYS A 20 6.57 -1.27 9.54
C LYS A 20 7.31 -2.52 10.00
N GLU A 21 6.75 -3.23 10.99
CA GLU A 21 7.35 -4.44 11.55
C GLU A 21 7.55 -5.52 10.50
N TYR A 22 6.63 -5.64 9.55
CA TYR A 22 6.74 -6.61 8.45
C TYR A 22 7.94 -6.31 7.56
N PHE A 23 8.20 -5.05 7.24
CA PHE A 23 9.37 -4.66 6.48
C PHE A 23 10.67 -4.93 7.25
N GLU A 24 10.71 -4.57 8.53
CA GLU A 24 11.86 -4.83 9.38
C GLU A 24 12.16 -6.33 9.48
N LYS A 25 11.14 -7.13 9.71
CA LYS A 25 11.25 -8.59 9.82
C LYS A 25 11.74 -9.25 8.53
N ASN A 26 11.37 -8.71 7.39
CA ASN A 26 11.75 -9.24 6.08
C ASN A 26 13.04 -8.62 5.51
N GLY A 27 13.78 -7.88 6.34
CA GLY A 27 15.12 -7.42 6.04
C GLY A 27 15.20 -6.28 5.04
N LEU A 28 14.14 -5.49 4.87
CA LEU A 28 14.22 -4.29 4.06
C LEU A 28 15.16 -3.29 4.72
N SER A 29 15.98 -2.64 3.89
CA SER A 29 17.04 -1.74 4.35
C SER A 29 17.13 -0.48 3.49
N ALA A 30 17.93 0.49 3.93
CA ALA A 30 18.11 1.76 3.26
C ALA A 30 18.41 1.57 1.76
N GLY A 31 17.70 2.32 0.92
CA GLY A 31 17.81 2.26 -0.53
C GLY A 31 16.91 1.23 -1.21
N ASP A 32 16.32 0.31 -0.47
CA ASP A 32 15.35 -0.62 -1.06
C ASP A 32 14.11 0.14 -1.55
N GLN A 33 13.62 -0.23 -2.72
CA GLN A 33 12.48 0.44 -3.34
C GLN A 33 11.17 -0.24 -2.95
N ILE A 34 10.18 0.59 -2.61
CA ILE A 34 8.80 0.20 -2.31
C ILE A 34 7.89 0.90 -3.30
N VAL A 35 6.99 0.17 -3.92
CA VAL A 35 6.02 0.70 -4.88
C VAL A 35 4.61 0.55 -4.33
N TYR A 36 3.85 1.63 -4.34
CA TYR A 36 2.44 1.65 -3.95
C TYR A 36 1.58 1.89 -5.18
N TYR A 37 0.71 0.95 -5.51
CA TYR A 37 -0.34 1.14 -6.52
C TYR A 37 -1.62 1.60 -5.83
N GLY A 38 -2.17 2.73 -6.25
CA GLY A 38 -3.37 3.28 -5.64
C GLY A 38 -4.10 4.29 -6.50
N VAL A 39 -5.32 4.60 -6.10
CA VAL A 39 -6.14 5.63 -6.76
C VAL A 39 -5.68 7.01 -6.28
N PRO A 40 -5.32 7.93 -7.20
CA PRO A 40 -4.98 9.30 -6.83
C PRO A 40 -6.09 9.98 -6.04
N GLY A 41 -5.72 10.70 -5.00
CA GLY A 41 -6.66 11.38 -4.11
C GLY A 41 -7.26 10.46 -3.05
N THR A 42 -7.84 9.35 -3.44
CA THR A 42 -8.47 8.39 -2.51
C THR A 42 -7.42 7.62 -1.70
N CYS A 43 -6.42 7.05 -2.37
CA CYS A 43 -5.38 6.24 -1.73
C CYS A 43 -4.18 7.06 -1.30
N THR A 44 -3.87 8.16 -1.98
CA THR A 44 -2.66 8.95 -1.77
C THR A 44 -2.44 9.35 -0.30
N PRO A 45 -3.45 9.84 0.45
CA PRO A 45 -3.25 10.19 1.86
C PRO A 45 -2.80 9.02 2.72
N PHE A 46 -3.34 7.84 2.47
CA PHE A 46 -2.97 6.62 3.21
C PHE A 46 -1.58 6.12 2.80
N VAL A 47 -1.23 6.22 1.53
CA VAL A 47 0.13 5.92 1.05
C VAL A 47 1.15 6.85 1.71
N GLU A 48 0.86 8.13 1.80
CA GLU A 48 1.72 9.09 2.49
C GLU A 48 1.83 8.79 3.99
N LEU A 49 0.74 8.39 4.63
CA LEU A 49 0.73 7.99 6.03
C LEU A 49 1.56 6.72 6.28
N LEU A 50 1.39 5.70 5.44
CA LEU A 50 2.18 4.47 5.48
C LEU A 50 3.66 4.76 5.24
N GLY A 51 3.97 5.57 4.24
CA GLY A 51 5.32 6.00 3.94
C GLY A 51 5.98 6.75 5.10
N PHE A 52 5.21 7.58 5.79
CA PHE A 52 5.68 8.28 6.98
C PHE A 52 6.00 7.31 8.13
N ALA A 53 5.21 6.26 8.29
CA ALA A 53 5.45 5.24 9.32
C ALA A 53 6.81 4.54 9.15
N VAL A 54 7.28 4.37 7.92
CA VAL A 54 8.56 3.71 7.60
C VAL A 54 9.69 4.67 7.24
N ARG A 55 9.49 5.98 7.44
CA ARG A 55 10.47 7.01 7.05
C ARG A 55 11.87 6.80 7.62
N GLY A 56 11.97 6.23 8.83
CA GLY A 56 13.24 5.95 9.50
C GLY A 56 14.05 4.83 8.86
N MET A 57 13.46 4.06 7.97
CA MET A 57 14.14 2.99 7.26
C MET A 57 14.91 3.46 6.01
N ASN A 58 14.75 4.72 5.62
CA ASN A 58 15.38 5.32 4.45
C ASN A 58 15.14 4.53 3.14
N LEU A 59 13.93 4.06 2.96
CA LEU A 59 13.50 3.36 1.75
C LEU A 59 13.27 4.35 0.62
N GLU A 60 13.45 3.90 -0.62
CA GLU A 60 12.99 4.64 -1.79
C GLU A 60 11.52 4.30 -2.04
N GLN A 61 10.62 5.19 -1.69
CA GLN A 61 9.19 4.97 -1.78
C GLN A 61 8.60 5.66 -3.01
N VAL A 62 7.76 4.93 -3.73
CA VAL A 62 7.20 5.36 -5.02
C VAL A 62 5.70 5.16 -5.03
N PHE A 63 4.95 6.21 -5.34
CA PHE A 63 3.52 6.14 -5.62
C PHE A 63 3.27 6.02 -7.12
N VAL A 64 2.47 5.04 -7.50
CA VAL A 64 2.06 4.82 -8.88
C VAL A 64 0.54 5.02 -8.98
N PRO A 65 0.08 6.04 -9.71
CA PRO A 65 -1.35 6.23 -9.91
C PRO A 65 -1.92 5.06 -10.70
N HIS A 66 -2.94 4.42 -10.12
CA HIS A 66 -3.51 3.16 -10.61
C HIS A 66 -2.43 2.07 -10.72
N VAL A 67 -2.05 1.68 -11.91
CA VAL A 67 -0.92 0.79 -12.18
C VAL A 67 -0.04 1.33 -13.31
N ASP A 68 -0.14 2.63 -13.58
CA ASP A 68 0.59 3.31 -14.65
C ASP A 68 1.99 3.72 -14.16
N GLU A 69 2.95 2.83 -14.30
CA GLU A 69 4.33 3.04 -13.83
C GLU A 69 5.05 4.18 -14.57
N ALA A 70 4.58 4.57 -15.76
CA ALA A 70 5.13 5.73 -16.46
C ALA A 70 4.84 7.04 -15.73
N LYS A 71 3.83 7.06 -14.85
CA LYS A 71 3.44 8.20 -14.02
C LYS A 71 3.92 8.06 -12.57
N ALA A 72 4.85 7.18 -12.30
CA ALA A 72 5.41 6.96 -10.97
C ALA A 72 5.96 8.25 -10.37
N GLN A 73 5.64 8.49 -9.10
CA GLN A 73 6.09 9.66 -8.37
C GLN A 73 6.81 9.26 -7.08
N LYS A 74 7.89 9.98 -6.77
CA LYS A 74 8.65 9.76 -5.55
C LYS A 74 7.90 10.29 -4.34
N LEU A 75 7.88 9.52 -3.26
CA LEU A 75 7.47 10.01 -1.94
C LEU A 75 8.66 10.69 -1.27
N ASN A 76 8.49 11.95 -0.91
CA ASN A 76 9.51 12.79 -0.29
C ASN A 76 9.11 13.14 1.14
N LEU A 77 10.05 13.02 2.08
CA LEU A 77 9.86 13.54 3.44
C LEU A 77 10.11 15.06 3.43
N VAL A 78 9.02 15.81 3.60
CA VAL A 78 9.07 17.28 3.63
C VAL A 78 9.09 17.73 5.09
N PRO A 79 10.12 18.51 5.52
CA PRO A 79 10.21 18.97 6.90
C PRO A 79 8.96 19.71 7.36
N ASN A 80 8.46 19.35 8.55
CA ASN A 80 7.26 19.91 9.19
C ASN A 80 5.94 19.68 8.43
N ILE A 81 5.96 18.85 7.39
CA ILE A 81 4.76 18.50 6.60
C ILE A 81 4.48 17.00 6.70
N GLY A 82 5.46 16.16 6.39
CA GLY A 82 5.34 14.71 6.29
C GLY A 82 5.72 14.20 4.91
N MET A 83 5.24 13.01 4.56
CA MET A 83 5.51 12.43 3.25
C MET A 83 4.59 13.04 2.19
N GLN A 84 5.16 13.38 1.04
CA GLN A 84 4.41 13.88 -0.11
C GLN A 84 4.88 13.23 -1.40
N ALA A 85 3.93 12.83 -2.25
CA ALA A 85 4.22 12.31 -3.59
C ALA A 85 4.47 13.48 -4.55
N ALA A 86 5.67 13.61 -5.06
CA ALA A 86 6.03 14.63 -6.03
C ALA A 86 7.30 14.27 -6.80
N GLY A 87 7.32 14.61 -8.07
CA GLY A 87 8.47 14.36 -8.95
C GLY A 87 8.49 12.96 -9.54
N THR A 88 8.96 12.87 -10.78
CA THR A 88 9.04 11.60 -11.50
C THR A 88 10.17 10.72 -10.98
N VAL A 89 9.97 9.41 -11.01
CA VAL A 89 10.97 8.42 -10.60
C VAL A 89 10.81 7.16 -11.45
N LYS A 90 11.91 6.45 -11.65
CA LYS A 90 11.87 5.14 -12.31
C LYS A 90 11.72 4.02 -11.31
N ILE A 91 10.93 3.02 -11.68
CA ILE A 91 10.80 1.78 -10.94
C ILE A 91 11.89 0.83 -11.41
N GLY A 92 12.70 0.34 -10.47
CA GLY A 92 13.75 -0.64 -10.73
C GLY A 92 13.31 -2.05 -10.33
N ARG A 93 13.93 -2.58 -9.29
CA ARG A 93 13.57 -3.87 -8.69
C ARG A 93 13.02 -3.65 -7.28
N PRO A 94 11.74 -3.34 -7.13
CA PRO A 94 11.17 -3.10 -5.81
C PRO A 94 11.25 -4.35 -4.92
N LYS A 95 11.51 -4.13 -3.65
CA LYS A 95 11.51 -5.18 -2.63
C LYS A 95 10.10 -5.46 -2.11
N ALA A 96 9.21 -4.50 -2.24
CA ALA A 96 7.81 -4.67 -1.90
C ALA A 96 6.91 -3.89 -2.88
N VAL A 97 5.77 -4.48 -3.17
CA VAL A 97 4.68 -3.88 -3.92
C VAL A 97 3.47 -3.84 -2.99
N VAL A 98 2.93 -2.66 -2.79
CA VAL A 98 1.75 -2.42 -1.96
C VAL A 98 0.57 -2.10 -2.85
N VAL A 99 -0.48 -2.91 -2.78
CA VAL A 99 -1.72 -2.71 -3.54
C VAL A 99 -2.76 -2.14 -2.59
N MET A 100 -3.24 -0.93 -2.93
CA MET A 100 -4.24 -0.24 -2.12
C MET A 100 -5.66 -0.67 -2.51
N GLY A 101 -6.51 -0.85 -1.50
CA GLY A 101 -7.89 -1.33 -1.68
C GLY A 101 -8.77 -0.45 -2.54
N GLY A 102 -8.47 0.84 -2.63
CA GLY A 102 -9.19 1.76 -3.51
C GLY A 102 -9.23 1.33 -4.98
N LEU A 103 -8.22 0.57 -5.43
CA LEU A 103 -8.20 0.01 -6.79
C LEU A 103 -9.32 -0.99 -7.05
N SER A 104 -9.87 -1.61 -6.01
CA SER A 104 -10.98 -2.57 -6.10
C SER A 104 -12.36 -1.92 -6.04
N MET A 105 -12.44 -0.61 -5.86
CA MET A 105 -13.70 0.12 -5.83
C MET A 105 -14.38 0.13 -7.21
N PRO A 106 -15.73 0.15 -7.26
CA PRO A 106 -16.43 0.35 -8.52
C PRO A 106 -16.07 1.71 -9.14
N ASN A 107 -16.14 1.81 -10.46
CA ASN A 107 -15.86 3.02 -11.24
C ASN A 107 -14.40 3.51 -11.25
N VAL A 108 -13.47 2.68 -10.79
CA VAL A 108 -12.04 2.94 -10.94
C VAL A 108 -11.58 2.45 -12.32
N PRO A 109 -10.78 3.24 -13.07
CA PRO A 109 -10.39 2.89 -14.44
C PRO A 109 -9.24 1.86 -14.46
N VAL A 110 -9.33 0.82 -13.66
CA VAL A 110 -8.37 -0.28 -13.63
C VAL A 110 -9.09 -1.58 -13.28
N THR A 111 -8.70 -2.66 -13.93
CA THR A 111 -9.26 -3.98 -13.67
C THR A 111 -8.35 -4.82 -12.77
N LEU A 112 -8.89 -5.85 -12.13
CA LEU A 112 -8.12 -6.82 -11.37
C LEU A 112 -6.99 -7.42 -12.21
N GLU A 113 -7.27 -7.74 -13.48
CA GLU A 113 -6.27 -8.33 -14.39
C GLU A 113 -5.10 -7.38 -14.66
N GLN A 114 -5.37 -6.08 -14.79
CA GLN A 114 -4.32 -5.06 -14.94
C GLN A 114 -3.46 -4.97 -13.68
N VAL A 115 -4.05 -5.02 -12.50
CA VAL A 115 -3.32 -5.03 -11.23
C VAL A 115 -2.47 -6.28 -11.10
N LYS A 116 -3.02 -7.45 -11.41
CA LYS A 116 -2.28 -8.71 -11.41
C LYS A 116 -1.07 -8.66 -12.35
N SER A 117 -1.27 -8.18 -13.57
CA SER A 117 -0.18 -8.03 -14.54
C SER A 117 0.92 -7.10 -14.03
N ALA A 118 0.55 -5.97 -13.42
CA ALA A 118 1.52 -5.04 -12.84
C ALA A 118 2.34 -5.69 -11.72
N VAL A 119 1.68 -6.43 -10.83
CA VAL A 119 2.34 -7.15 -9.74
C VAL A 119 3.28 -8.24 -10.28
N GLU A 120 2.85 -8.97 -11.29
CA GLU A 120 3.63 -10.07 -11.91
C GLU A 120 4.92 -9.57 -12.59
N ASN A 121 4.99 -8.28 -12.92
CA ASN A 121 6.24 -7.67 -13.41
C ASN A 121 7.33 -7.58 -12.32
N HIS A 122 6.97 -7.78 -11.07
CA HIS A 122 7.88 -7.71 -9.92
C HIS A 122 7.79 -9.01 -9.09
N PRO A 123 8.18 -10.16 -9.66
CA PRO A 123 7.93 -11.47 -9.03
C PRO A 123 8.72 -11.70 -7.74
N ASP A 124 9.81 -10.98 -7.54
CA ASP A 124 10.66 -11.11 -6.34
C ASP A 124 10.25 -10.17 -5.20
N ALA A 125 9.28 -9.30 -5.45
CA ALA A 125 8.80 -8.35 -4.44
C ALA A 125 7.81 -9.01 -3.48
N LEU A 126 7.85 -8.60 -2.21
CA LEU A 126 6.78 -8.91 -1.26
C LEU A 126 5.49 -8.25 -1.74
N LEU A 127 4.38 -8.96 -1.71
CA LEU A 127 3.08 -8.44 -2.10
C LEU A 127 2.25 -8.12 -0.86
N ILE A 128 1.95 -6.84 -0.68
CA ILE A 128 1.23 -6.34 0.48
C ILE A 128 -0.09 -5.73 0.03
N GLY A 129 -1.18 -6.13 0.67
CA GLY A 129 -2.48 -5.52 0.48
C GLY A 129 -2.85 -4.62 1.66
N ILE A 130 -3.31 -3.41 1.36
CA ILE A 130 -3.85 -2.47 2.36
C ILE A 130 -5.23 -2.07 1.90
N CYS A 131 -6.26 -2.45 2.64
CA CYS A 131 -7.63 -2.05 2.33
C CYS A 131 -8.42 -1.67 3.57
N PHE A 132 -9.63 -1.23 3.36
CA PHE A 132 -10.54 -0.77 4.41
C PHE A 132 -11.90 -1.43 4.24
N MET A 133 -12.56 -1.73 5.38
CA MET A 133 -13.92 -2.28 5.40
C MET A 133 -14.15 -3.47 4.46
N ASN A 134 -13.19 -4.39 4.42
CA ASN A 134 -13.24 -5.62 3.62
C ASN A 134 -13.35 -5.39 2.10
N MET A 135 -12.75 -4.32 1.57
CA MET A 135 -12.87 -3.96 0.15
C MET A 135 -12.39 -5.07 -0.78
N PHE A 136 -11.23 -5.67 -0.51
CA PHE A 136 -10.70 -6.75 -1.36
C PHE A 136 -11.58 -7.99 -1.33
N GLU A 137 -12.09 -8.36 -0.17
CA GLU A 137 -13.00 -9.52 -0.04
C GLU A 137 -14.29 -9.29 -0.80
N LYS A 138 -14.93 -8.11 -0.61
CA LYS A 138 -16.17 -7.75 -1.30
C LYS A 138 -16.02 -7.72 -2.81
N ALA A 139 -14.87 -7.30 -3.31
CA ALA A 139 -14.58 -7.26 -4.74
C ALA A 139 -14.10 -8.62 -5.30
N GLY A 140 -13.93 -9.63 -4.46
CA GLY A 140 -13.48 -10.96 -4.88
C GLY A 140 -11.97 -11.06 -5.14
N TRP A 141 -11.19 -10.05 -4.80
CA TRP A 141 -9.76 -10.02 -5.10
C TRP A 141 -8.95 -11.03 -4.29
N LEU A 142 -9.40 -11.39 -3.09
CA LEU A 142 -8.70 -12.36 -2.25
C LEU A 142 -8.72 -13.79 -2.82
N LYS A 143 -9.61 -14.07 -3.78
CA LYS A 143 -9.63 -15.34 -4.51
C LYS A 143 -8.63 -15.37 -5.66
N ALA A 144 -8.21 -14.21 -6.13
CA ALA A 144 -7.38 -14.05 -7.33
C ALA A 144 -5.94 -13.64 -7.03
N MET A 145 -5.67 -13.09 -5.85
CA MET A 145 -4.35 -12.61 -5.44
C MET A 145 -3.99 -13.16 -4.07
N GLU A 146 -2.77 -13.65 -3.93
CA GLU A 146 -2.20 -14.07 -2.65
C GLU A 146 -1.28 -12.99 -2.13
N PHE A 147 -1.67 -12.35 -1.03
CA PHE A 147 -0.85 -11.37 -0.34
C PHE A 147 0.06 -12.03 0.69
N ASP A 148 1.31 -11.58 0.76
CA ASP A 148 2.24 -11.98 1.83
C ASP A 148 1.81 -11.36 3.17
N LEU A 149 1.30 -10.14 3.12
CA LEU A 149 0.68 -9.42 4.23
C LEU A 149 -0.59 -8.73 3.74
N LEU A 150 -1.69 -8.91 4.47
CA LEU A 150 -2.92 -8.16 4.24
C LEU A 150 -3.30 -7.39 5.50
N ILE A 151 -3.42 -6.08 5.36
CA ILE A 151 -3.94 -5.20 6.41
C ILE A 151 -5.30 -4.69 5.96
N ASP A 152 -6.33 -5.01 6.72
CA ASP A 152 -7.70 -4.58 6.46
C ASP A 152 -8.20 -3.82 7.68
N ALA A 153 -8.37 -2.51 7.55
CA ALA A 153 -8.74 -1.63 8.63
C ALA A 153 -10.22 -1.24 8.55
N THR A 154 -10.91 -1.26 9.68
CA THR A 154 -12.30 -0.82 9.76
C THR A 154 -12.38 0.45 10.59
N ILE A 155 -12.98 1.51 10.02
CA ILE A 155 -13.28 2.74 10.74
C ILE A 155 -14.65 2.56 11.42
N SER A 156 -14.65 2.45 12.74
CA SER A 156 -15.87 2.23 13.54
C SER A 156 -15.55 2.34 15.03
N PRO A 157 -16.42 2.96 15.87
CA PRO A 157 -17.49 3.88 15.47
C PRO A 157 -16.96 5.26 15.06
N VAL A 158 -17.85 6.09 14.53
CA VAL A 158 -17.57 7.51 14.27
C VAL A 158 -18.63 8.33 15.00
N ASP A 159 -18.23 9.08 16.01
CA ASP A 159 -19.10 9.92 16.81
C ASP A 159 -19.14 11.33 16.22
N VAL A 160 -20.34 11.88 16.07
CA VAL A 160 -20.54 13.23 15.52
C VAL A 160 -21.45 14.01 16.46
N TRP A 161 -20.95 15.12 16.99
CA TRP A 161 -21.72 16.06 17.80
C TRP A 161 -22.08 17.27 16.95
N LYS A 162 -23.35 17.76 17.07
CA LYS A 162 -23.87 18.95 16.38
C LYS A 162 -24.45 19.95 17.36
#